data_5503c8bf9f4882a63057398279ca7086
#
_entry.id   5503c8bf9f4882a63057398279ca7086
#
_cell.length_a   1.000
_cell.length_b   1.000
_cell.length_c   1.000
_cell.angle_alpha   90.00
_cell.angle_beta   90.00
_cell.angle_gamma   90.00
#
_symmetry.space_group_name_H-M   'P 1'
#
loop_
_entity.id
_entity.type
_entity.pdbx_description
1 polymer ?
#
loop_
_entity_poly.entity_id
_entity_poly.type
_entity_poly.pdbx_seq_one_letter_code
_entity_poly.pdbx_strand_id
1 'polypeptide(L)'
;MPLAVSSPTATLPATPPAAPRLRVGKLCIAVQGASAAELFSRAESAIKESIFIELRLDWLEKPGAALPELKTFLSRRRDVTAIATCRRKSYGGRFTGSLNAELEMLQKSAEAGCQIVDLEIESAEQMSRPQLAKFRAALRASGASLLISSHDFTRTRRPEGLSQTAKRIEAYQPEFVKVVTTARSLADNLSVLRMVEGESLDVQMVGIAMGEEGLISRVLSPRAGAAFTFASAANGAETAPGQVSARSLLDLYRLEQLDQATRIFGVAGNPISHSLSPVMHLTAFRRENVNAIMLPLKVRVLDDLLGVVRDLPLDGVAVTMPLKQEVLPHLANMDPLTAKIGACNTLRTGADGKLYGFNTDVAGVVRPLEKRMRLKGARILVLGAGGAARAAVFGLVEQGSEVYIVNRTHEKAVALARKAKAHVLKQNALAKQRFDAIINTTPCGMTGIKQALPVKENELNASLVFDMVYTPLETPLLKLAKSRGLAVVSGLEMFVQQGARQFEIWTGKPAPESEMLRVVELELRRRAQ
;
A
#
# COMPACT_ATOMS: atom_id res chain seq x y z
N MET A 1 -11.85 12.13 79.06
CA MET A 1 -11.83 13.13 77.99
C MET A 1 -10.42 13.17 77.42
N PRO A 2 -10.17 12.69 76.20
CA PRO A 2 -8.95 13.04 75.46
C PRO A 2 -9.29 13.99 74.33
N LEU A 3 -8.49 15.00 74.18
CA LEU A 3 -8.50 16.08 73.18
C LEU A 3 -8.23 15.51 71.78
N ALA A 4 -9.12 15.79 70.83
CA ALA A 4 -8.94 15.52 69.43
C ALA A 4 -7.96 16.56 68.82
N VAL A 5 -6.82 16.10 68.28
CA VAL A 5 -5.92 16.89 67.45
C VAL A 5 -6.37 16.75 66.02
N SER A 6 -6.92 17.80 65.44
CA SER A 6 -7.25 17.94 64.03
C SER A 6 -5.97 18.24 63.23
N SER A 7 -5.51 17.32 62.42
CA SER A 7 -4.47 17.55 61.40
C SER A 7 -5.07 18.30 60.20
N PRO A 8 -4.39 19.33 59.69
CA PRO A 8 -4.87 19.98 58.47
C PRO A 8 -4.54 19.11 57.27
N THR A 9 -5.59 18.67 56.58
CA THR A 9 -5.48 18.07 55.24
C THR A 9 -4.94 19.13 54.27
N ALA A 10 -3.69 18.96 53.87
CA ALA A 10 -3.10 19.75 52.79
C ALA A 10 -3.80 19.34 51.48
N THR A 11 -4.66 20.19 50.95
CA THR A 11 -5.19 20.10 49.60
C THR A 11 -4.03 20.23 48.61
N LEU A 12 -3.76 19.17 47.87
CA LEU A 12 -2.86 19.22 46.72
C LEU A 12 -3.38 20.29 45.73
N PRO A 13 -2.49 21.12 45.15
CA PRO A 13 -2.92 22.12 44.18
C PRO A 13 -3.57 21.44 42.99
N ALA A 14 -4.76 21.95 42.63
CA ALA A 14 -5.51 21.45 41.46
C ALA A 14 -4.62 21.48 40.21
N THR A 15 -4.50 20.34 39.55
CA THR A 15 -3.83 20.22 38.24
C THR A 15 -4.42 21.28 37.31
N PRO A 16 -3.63 22.17 36.69
CA PRO A 16 -4.18 23.16 35.78
C PRO A 16 -4.91 22.43 34.64
N PRO A 17 -6.04 22.99 34.13
CA PRO A 17 -6.80 22.38 33.06
C PRO A 17 -5.87 22.10 31.88
N ALA A 18 -5.98 20.89 31.32
CA ALA A 18 -5.21 20.49 30.15
C ALA A 18 -5.45 21.51 29.02
N ALA A 19 -4.36 22.05 28.47
CA ALA A 19 -4.46 22.95 27.32
C ALA A 19 -5.24 22.26 26.18
N PRO A 20 -6.06 23.00 25.43
CA PRO A 20 -6.84 22.41 24.34
C PRO A 20 -5.86 21.74 23.35
N ARG A 21 -6.11 20.45 23.06
CA ARG A 21 -5.28 19.67 22.14
C ARG A 21 -5.31 20.31 20.76
N LEU A 22 -4.15 20.61 20.18
CA LEU A 22 -4.03 21.10 18.81
C LEU A 22 -4.62 20.05 17.85
N ARG A 23 -5.63 20.43 17.09
CA ARG A 23 -6.21 19.58 16.05
C ARG A 23 -5.44 19.80 14.75
N VAL A 24 -4.93 18.74 14.16
CA VAL A 24 -4.17 18.74 12.90
C VAL A 24 -4.85 17.84 11.88
N GLY A 25 -4.57 18.03 10.58
CA GLY A 25 -4.99 17.11 9.52
C GLY A 25 -4.33 15.75 9.68
N LYS A 26 -4.91 14.72 9.05
CA LYS A 26 -4.36 13.34 9.08
C LYS A 26 -3.06 13.19 8.28
N LEU A 27 -2.75 14.13 7.38
CA LEU A 27 -1.60 14.08 6.49
C LEU A 27 -0.67 15.26 6.69
N CYS A 28 0.56 15.00 7.13
CA CYS A 28 1.67 15.94 7.18
C CYS A 28 2.59 15.74 5.97
N ILE A 29 2.85 16.79 5.19
CA ILE A 29 3.79 16.74 4.07
C ILE A 29 5.15 17.24 4.51
N ALA A 30 6.18 16.36 4.45
CA ALA A 30 7.54 16.74 4.75
C ALA A 30 8.18 17.50 3.57
N VAL A 31 8.69 18.70 3.86
CA VAL A 31 9.28 19.61 2.87
C VAL A 31 10.73 19.89 3.23
N GLN A 32 11.62 19.79 2.24
CA GLN A 32 13.04 20.03 2.36
C GLN A 32 13.55 20.96 1.25
N GLY A 33 14.66 21.61 1.49
CA GLY A 33 15.36 22.45 0.51
C GLY A 33 16.76 22.81 0.99
N ALA A 34 17.71 23.02 0.10
CA ALA A 34 19.07 23.44 0.43
C ALA A 34 19.14 24.92 0.81
N SER A 35 18.25 25.73 0.24
CA SER A 35 18.10 27.17 0.54
C SER A 35 16.69 27.50 1.04
N ALA A 36 16.53 28.65 1.70
CA ALA A 36 15.24 29.16 2.14
C ALA A 36 14.27 29.33 0.98
N ALA A 37 14.72 29.93 -0.13
CA ALA A 37 13.91 30.12 -1.33
C ALA A 37 13.38 28.78 -1.88
N GLU A 38 14.22 27.74 -1.95
CA GLU A 38 13.83 26.41 -2.39
C GLU A 38 12.82 25.78 -1.41
N LEU A 39 13.10 25.84 -0.09
CA LEU A 39 12.23 25.29 0.93
C LEU A 39 10.82 25.89 0.84
N PHE A 40 10.71 27.22 0.78
CA PHE A 40 9.40 27.88 0.77
C PHE A 40 8.69 27.77 -0.59
N SER A 41 9.41 27.70 -1.70
CA SER A 41 8.82 27.37 -3.01
C SER A 41 8.19 25.99 -3.01
N ARG A 42 8.87 25.00 -2.42
CA ARG A 42 8.32 23.64 -2.24
C ARG A 42 7.17 23.60 -1.24
N ALA A 43 7.25 24.40 -0.14
CA ALA A 43 6.16 24.53 0.81
C ALA A 43 4.90 25.11 0.16
N GLU A 44 5.01 26.16 -0.67
CA GLU A 44 3.89 26.71 -1.46
C GLU A 44 3.27 25.68 -2.42
N SER A 45 4.04 24.73 -2.89
CA SER A 45 3.52 23.63 -3.71
C SER A 45 2.84 22.56 -2.84
N ALA A 46 3.43 22.21 -1.69
CA ALA A 46 2.92 21.20 -0.78
C ALA A 46 1.56 21.59 -0.15
N ILE A 47 1.38 22.87 0.21
CA ILE A 47 0.14 23.34 0.83
C ILE A 47 -1.08 23.29 -0.10
N LYS A 48 -0.89 23.10 -1.40
CA LYS A 48 -1.99 22.85 -2.34
C LYS A 48 -2.61 21.46 -2.15
N GLU A 49 -1.85 20.52 -1.60
CA GLU A 49 -2.29 19.15 -1.31
C GLU A 49 -2.72 19.00 0.17
N SER A 50 -1.94 19.56 1.12
CA SER A 50 -2.27 19.57 2.55
C SER A 50 -1.73 20.82 3.22
N ILE A 51 -2.59 21.52 3.98
CA ILE A 51 -2.21 22.70 4.77
C ILE A 51 -1.40 22.33 6.03
N PHE A 52 -1.11 21.06 6.25
CA PHE A 52 -0.28 20.56 7.35
C PHE A 52 1.06 20.07 6.81
N ILE A 53 2.15 20.78 7.17
CA ILE A 53 3.48 20.54 6.62
C ILE A 53 4.55 20.42 7.70
N GLU A 54 5.61 19.65 7.43
CA GLU A 54 6.85 19.63 8.20
C GLU A 54 7.95 20.35 7.42
N LEU A 55 8.56 21.37 8.02
CA LEU A 55 9.67 22.12 7.44
C LEU A 55 10.98 21.55 7.97
N ARG A 56 11.76 20.89 7.11
CA ARG A 56 13.04 20.27 7.44
C ARG A 56 14.18 21.30 7.42
N LEU A 57 14.29 22.06 8.50
CA LEU A 57 15.28 23.12 8.64
C LEU A 57 16.73 22.59 8.68
N ASP A 58 16.90 21.34 9.11
CA ASP A 58 18.18 20.64 9.11
C ASP A 58 18.75 20.35 7.70
N TRP A 59 17.95 20.50 6.65
CA TRP A 59 18.40 20.33 5.25
C TRP A 59 18.95 21.63 4.64
N LEU A 60 18.69 22.77 5.28
CA LEU A 60 19.20 24.06 4.84
C LEU A 60 20.71 24.17 5.10
N GLU A 61 21.44 24.76 4.17
CA GLU A 61 22.87 25.08 4.36
C GLU A 61 23.07 26.05 5.54
N LYS A 62 22.16 27.00 5.70
CA LYS A 62 22.17 28.02 6.76
C LYS A 62 20.79 28.13 7.42
N PRO A 63 20.43 27.21 8.35
CA PRO A 63 19.09 27.18 8.95
C PRO A 63 18.64 28.51 9.55
N GLY A 64 19.50 29.21 10.29
CA GLY A 64 19.16 30.48 10.94
C GLY A 64 18.84 31.63 9.97
N ALA A 65 19.40 31.61 8.77
CA ALA A 65 19.12 32.63 7.77
C ALA A 65 17.68 32.51 7.18
N ALA A 66 17.02 31.37 7.33
CA ALA A 66 15.66 31.16 6.85
C ALA A 66 14.56 31.68 7.80
N LEU A 67 14.87 32.05 9.04
CA LEU A 67 13.88 32.46 10.03
C LEU A 67 13.04 33.70 9.62
N PRO A 68 13.58 34.75 9.02
CA PRO A 68 12.78 35.89 8.55
C PRO A 68 11.78 35.49 7.45
N GLU A 69 12.22 34.64 6.51
CA GLU A 69 11.35 34.15 5.44
C GLU A 69 10.27 33.20 6.01
N LEU A 70 10.61 32.34 7.00
CA LEU A 70 9.67 31.49 7.73
C LEU A 70 8.55 32.32 8.36
N LYS A 71 8.91 33.38 9.08
CA LYS A 71 7.95 34.30 9.70
C LYS A 71 7.05 34.96 8.65
N THR A 72 7.64 35.39 7.54
CA THR A 72 6.89 36.01 6.42
C THR A 72 5.94 35.00 5.78
N PHE A 73 6.40 33.77 5.51
CA PHE A 73 5.59 32.70 4.95
C PHE A 73 4.37 32.39 5.84
N LEU A 74 4.58 32.11 7.13
CA LEU A 74 3.50 31.76 8.04
C LEU A 74 2.55 32.93 8.34
N SER A 75 3.05 34.18 8.35
CA SER A 75 2.17 35.35 8.51
C SER A 75 1.19 35.54 7.35
N ARG A 76 1.58 35.15 6.14
CA ARG A 76 0.74 35.17 4.93
C ARG A 76 -0.18 33.97 4.82
N ARG A 77 0.20 32.84 5.43
CA ARG A 77 -0.50 31.54 5.35
C ARG A 77 -0.98 31.13 6.75
N ARG A 78 -1.92 31.86 7.31
CA ARG A 78 -2.45 31.62 8.67
C ARG A 78 -3.29 30.33 8.78
N ASP A 79 -3.71 29.76 7.65
CA ASP A 79 -4.39 28.49 7.49
C ASP A 79 -3.43 27.29 7.59
N VAL A 80 -2.12 27.50 7.42
CA VAL A 80 -1.12 26.43 7.43
C VAL A 80 -0.72 26.09 8.87
N THR A 81 -0.72 24.80 9.18
CA THR A 81 -0.08 24.23 10.38
C THR A 81 1.30 23.72 10.01
N ALA A 82 2.34 24.21 10.67
CA ALA A 82 3.72 23.87 10.38
C ALA A 82 4.42 23.20 11.58
N ILE A 83 5.10 22.08 11.30
CA ILE A 83 6.09 21.47 12.19
C ILE A 83 7.46 21.99 11.79
N ALA A 84 8.24 22.51 12.76
CA ALA A 84 9.66 22.81 12.56
C ALA A 84 10.51 21.62 13.04
N THR A 85 11.33 21.06 12.16
CA THR A 85 12.27 19.97 12.46
C THR A 85 13.69 20.41 12.14
N CYS A 86 14.59 20.40 13.15
CA CYS A 86 16.01 20.72 13.00
C CYS A 86 16.87 19.60 13.59
N ARG A 87 16.73 18.38 13.03
CA ARG A 87 17.32 17.16 13.58
C ARG A 87 18.82 17.11 13.39
N ARG A 88 19.55 16.78 14.48
CA ARG A 88 21.00 16.63 14.45
C ARG A 88 21.45 15.43 13.62
N LYS A 89 22.65 15.54 13.02
CA LYS A 89 23.24 14.49 12.17
C LYS A 89 23.39 13.15 12.91
N SER A 90 23.72 13.19 14.22
CA SER A 90 23.83 11.99 15.07
C SER A 90 22.52 11.19 15.18
N TYR A 91 21.37 11.78 14.85
CA TYR A 91 20.05 11.18 14.96
C TYR A 91 19.32 11.10 13.60
N GLY A 92 20.09 10.97 12.53
CA GLY A 92 19.54 10.78 11.19
C GLY A 92 19.09 12.06 10.48
N GLY A 93 19.37 13.25 11.06
CA GLY A 93 19.18 14.54 10.40
C GLY A 93 20.43 15.02 9.67
N ARG A 94 20.48 16.32 9.35
CA ARG A 94 21.61 16.98 8.70
C ARG A 94 22.22 18.13 9.51
N PHE A 95 21.57 18.54 10.60
CA PHE A 95 22.07 19.63 11.44
C PHE A 95 23.34 19.23 12.19
N THR A 96 24.39 20.05 12.08
CA THR A 96 25.71 19.80 12.70
C THR A 96 25.96 20.63 13.96
N GLY A 97 24.98 21.46 14.38
CA GLY A 97 25.05 22.29 15.55
C GLY A 97 24.97 21.51 16.88
N SER A 98 25.30 22.20 17.98
CA SER A 98 25.15 21.66 19.33
C SER A 98 23.69 21.51 19.74
N LEU A 99 23.43 20.82 20.87
CA LEU A 99 22.08 20.75 21.46
C LEU A 99 21.49 22.16 21.70
N ASN A 100 22.26 23.09 22.25
CA ASN A 100 21.76 24.44 22.50
C ASN A 100 21.38 25.17 21.19
N ALA A 101 22.16 24.99 20.13
CA ALA A 101 21.83 25.55 18.81
C ALA A 101 20.58 24.92 18.19
N GLU A 102 20.35 23.61 18.38
CA GLU A 102 19.11 22.92 17.98
C GLU A 102 17.89 23.51 18.71
N LEU A 103 17.99 23.62 20.06
CA LEU A 103 16.90 24.14 20.88
C LEU A 103 16.59 25.61 20.54
N GLU A 104 17.63 26.45 20.35
CA GLU A 104 17.48 27.84 19.94
C GLU A 104 16.77 27.95 18.57
N MET A 105 17.15 27.08 17.59
CA MET A 105 16.51 27.04 16.28
C MET A 105 15.04 26.69 16.39
N LEU A 106 14.70 25.65 17.16
CA LEU A 106 13.32 25.22 17.35
C LEU A 106 12.48 26.30 18.07
N GLN A 107 13.06 26.97 19.11
CA GLN A 107 12.40 28.06 19.80
C GLN A 107 12.13 29.24 18.87
N LYS A 108 13.12 29.68 18.08
CA LYS A 108 12.95 30.76 17.10
C LYS A 108 11.95 30.43 16.01
N SER A 109 11.84 29.15 15.62
CA SER A 109 10.84 28.68 14.68
C SER A 109 9.43 28.76 15.25
N ALA A 110 9.25 28.45 16.55
CA ALA A 110 7.98 28.65 17.24
C ALA A 110 7.62 30.15 17.33
N GLU A 111 8.56 31.01 17.65
CA GLU A 111 8.38 32.48 17.66
C GLU A 111 8.09 33.06 16.27
N ALA A 112 8.56 32.39 15.20
CA ALA A 112 8.23 32.72 13.81
C ALA A 112 6.84 32.23 13.38
N GLY A 113 6.15 31.41 14.20
CA GLY A 113 4.77 30.98 13.96
C GLY A 113 4.58 29.50 13.68
N CYS A 114 5.61 28.63 13.82
CA CYS A 114 5.42 27.19 13.78
C CYS A 114 4.61 26.72 14.99
N GLN A 115 3.55 25.94 14.75
CA GLN A 115 2.64 25.48 15.80
C GLN A 115 3.12 24.20 16.49
N ILE A 116 4.09 23.49 15.89
CA ILE A 116 4.70 22.28 16.45
C ILE A 116 6.20 22.35 16.21
N VAL A 117 6.98 21.87 17.18
CA VAL A 117 8.42 21.64 17.02
C VAL A 117 8.74 20.17 17.29
N ASP A 118 9.56 19.54 16.43
CA ASP A 118 10.00 18.14 16.55
C ASP A 118 11.40 18.09 17.18
N LEU A 119 11.50 17.52 18.37
CA LEU A 119 12.74 17.27 19.11
C LEU A 119 12.98 15.76 19.23
N GLU A 120 14.16 15.27 18.85
CA GLU A 120 14.51 13.86 19.03
C GLU A 120 14.67 13.52 20.52
N ILE A 121 14.21 12.32 20.94
CA ILE A 121 14.26 11.89 22.34
C ILE A 121 15.67 11.95 22.93
N GLU A 122 16.68 11.59 22.16
CA GLU A 122 18.08 11.63 22.58
C GLU A 122 18.59 13.08 22.81
N SER A 123 17.98 14.09 22.16
CA SER A 123 18.21 15.48 22.46
C SER A 123 17.53 15.88 23.78
N ALA A 124 16.29 15.43 23.98
CA ALA A 124 15.56 15.69 25.23
C ALA A 124 16.24 15.07 26.44
N GLU A 125 16.82 13.88 26.33
CA GLU A 125 17.56 13.18 27.39
C GLU A 125 18.87 13.88 27.81
N GLN A 126 19.46 14.66 26.92
CA GLN A 126 20.66 15.45 27.23
C GLN A 126 20.33 16.74 27.99
N MET A 127 19.06 17.11 28.07
CA MET A 127 18.63 18.31 28.78
C MET A 127 18.53 18.05 30.30
N SER A 128 18.97 19.03 31.11
CA SER A 128 18.60 19.04 32.53
C SER A 128 17.09 19.34 32.70
N ARG A 129 16.51 18.92 33.82
CA ARG A 129 15.08 19.21 34.11
C ARG A 129 14.76 20.71 34.03
N PRO A 130 15.58 21.65 34.61
CA PRO A 130 15.35 23.08 34.46
C PRO A 130 15.41 23.57 33.01
N GLN A 131 16.35 23.05 32.21
CA GLN A 131 16.49 23.40 30.80
C GLN A 131 15.24 22.95 29.98
N LEU A 132 14.76 21.73 30.20
CA LEU A 132 13.52 21.23 29.57
C LEU A 132 12.30 22.08 29.98
N ALA A 133 12.18 22.40 31.29
CA ALA A 133 11.07 23.22 31.76
C ALA A 133 11.08 24.62 31.13
N LYS A 134 12.26 25.25 31.03
CA LYS A 134 12.45 26.56 30.37
C LYS A 134 12.08 26.48 28.88
N PHE A 135 12.56 25.46 28.17
CA PHE A 135 12.26 25.26 26.76
C PHE A 135 10.75 25.08 26.50
N ARG A 136 10.09 24.21 27.26
CA ARG A 136 8.63 24.03 27.19
C ARG A 136 7.84 25.30 27.49
N ALA A 137 8.29 26.07 28.49
CA ALA A 137 7.66 27.35 28.82
C ALA A 137 7.76 28.36 27.67
N ALA A 138 8.92 28.42 26.99
CA ALA A 138 9.13 29.28 25.83
C ALA A 138 8.23 28.86 24.64
N LEU A 139 8.11 27.55 24.38
CA LEU A 139 7.21 27.04 23.34
C LEU A 139 5.73 27.39 23.62
N ARG A 140 5.28 27.19 24.85
CA ARG A 140 3.92 27.56 25.27
C ARG A 140 3.66 29.06 25.13
N ALA A 141 4.64 29.91 25.49
CA ALA A 141 4.53 31.37 25.32
C ALA A 141 4.36 31.76 23.83
N SER A 142 4.92 30.98 22.91
CA SER A 142 4.77 31.17 21.47
C SER A 142 3.53 30.45 20.91
N GLY A 143 2.74 29.74 21.73
CA GLY A 143 1.57 28.96 21.31
C GLY A 143 1.95 27.66 20.58
N ALA A 144 3.19 27.18 20.69
CA ALA A 144 3.66 25.98 20.02
C ALA A 144 3.59 24.74 20.93
N SER A 145 3.30 23.60 20.32
CA SER A 145 3.29 22.26 20.92
C SER A 145 4.64 21.58 20.72
N LEU A 146 5.05 20.76 21.70
CA LEU A 146 6.24 19.93 21.61
C LEU A 146 5.86 18.54 21.10
N LEU A 147 6.48 18.12 20.00
CA LEU A 147 6.52 16.76 19.54
C LEU A 147 7.89 16.18 19.89
N ILE A 148 7.92 15.03 20.58
CA ILE A 148 9.17 14.31 20.79
C ILE A 148 9.14 13.03 19.96
N SER A 149 10.20 12.85 19.14
CA SER A 149 10.32 11.74 18.19
C SER A 149 11.45 10.78 18.56
N SER A 150 11.27 9.51 18.23
CA SER A 150 12.31 8.47 18.26
C SER A 150 12.36 7.77 16.90
N HIS A 151 13.57 7.58 16.35
CA HIS A 151 13.80 6.96 15.05
C HIS A 151 14.72 5.74 15.16
N ASP A 152 14.22 4.54 14.84
CA ASP A 152 15.05 3.34 14.65
C ASP A 152 15.21 3.07 13.16
N PHE A 153 16.36 3.44 12.58
CA PHE A 153 16.69 3.27 11.18
C PHE A 153 17.06 1.83 10.80
N THR A 154 17.07 0.92 11.77
CA THR A 154 17.59 -0.44 11.58
C THR A 154 16.50 -1.50 11.58
N ARG A 155 15.49 -1.37 12.43
CA ARG A 155 14.47 -2.40 12.66
C ARG A 155 13.20 -1.84 13.29
N THR A 156 12.19 -2.72 13.34
CA THR A 156 11.00 -2.54 14.19
C THR A 156 11.08 -3.53 15.35
N ARG A 157 10.90 -3.04 16.57
CA ARG A 157 10.80 -3.88 17.76
C ARG A 157 9.41 -4.51 17.87
N ARG A 158 9.26 -5.50 18.76
CA ARG A 158 7.94 -6.04 19.13
C ARG A 158 7.07 -4.94 19.77
N PRO A 159 5.74 -5.10 19.77
CA PRO A 159 4.83 -4.08 20.29
C PRO A 159 5.21 -3.56 21.67
N GLU A 160 5.59 -4.46 22.60
CA GLU A 160 5.96 -4.12 23.97
C GLU A 160 7.19 -3.20 24.04
N GLY A 161 8.17 -3.44 23.13
CA GLY A 161 9.37 -2.60 23.04
C GLY A 161 9.08 -1.22 22.41
N LEU A 162 8.10 -1.14 21.51
CA LEU A 162 7.64 0.14 20.96
C LEU A 162 6.84 0.93 22.00
N SER A 163 5.98 0.26 22.77
CA SER A 163 5.24 0.83 23.90
C SER A 163 6.19 1.39 24.98
N GLN A 164 7.27 0.68 25.29
CA GLN A 164 8.31 1.19 26.20
C GLN A 164 8.97 2.45 25.64
N THR A 165 9.21 2.52 24.32
CA THR A 165 9.75 3.73 23.68
C THR A 165 8.76 4.89 23.78
N ALA A 166 7.47 4.65 23.53
CA ALA A 166 6.44 5.67 23.67
C ALA A 166 6.34 6.22 25.10
N LYS A 167 6.35 5.35 26.13
CA LYS A 167 6.36 5.74 27.56
C LYS A 167 7.62 6.49 27.96
N ARG A 168 8.78 6.11 27.42
CA ARG A 168 10.04 6.84 27.60
C ARG A 168 9.92 8.27 27.10
N ILE A 169 9.28 8.49 25.96
CA ILE A 169 9.01 9.81 25.39
C ILE A 169 7.98 10.57 26.24
N GLU A 170 6.88 9.92 26.63
CA GLU A 170 5.80 10.51 27.43
C GLU A 170 6.30 11.10 28.76
N ALA A 171 7.33 10.49 29.36
CA ALA A 171 7.95 10.98 30.61
C ALA A 171 8.48 12.44 30.51
N TYR A 172 8.71 12.93 29.28
CA TYR A 172 9.09 14.33 29.01
C TYR A 172 7.88 15.24 28.80
N GLN A 173 6.65 14.68 28.89
CA GLN A 173 5.38 15.39 28.81
C GLN A 173 5.23 16.23 27.52
N PRO A 174 5.48 15.68 26.33
CA PRO A 174 5.18 16.36 25.07
C PRO A 174 3.68 16.37 24.80
N GLU A 175 3.22 17.16 23.85
CA GLU A 175 1.86 17.12 23.31
C GLU A 175 1.70 16.00 22.25
N PHE A 176 2.81 15.63 21.58
CA PHE A 176 2.83 14.54 20.59
C PHE A 176 4.01 13.59 20.86
N VAL A 177 3.72 12.28 20.81
CA VAL A 177 4.72 11.19 20.83
C VAL A 177 4.84 10.62 19.42
N LYS A 178 6.05 10.62 18.85
CA LYS A 178 6.30 10.08 17.50
C LYS A 178 7.31 8.95 17.57
N VAL A 179 6.88 7.75 17.17
CA VAL A 179 7.74 6.55 17.10
C VAL A 179 7.85 6.11 15.64
N VAL A 180 9.07 6.19 15.11
CA VAL A 180 9.38 5.83 13.72
C VAL A 180 10.38 4.69 13.71
N THR A 181 10.07 3.62 12.98
CA THR A 181 10.89 2.40 12.90
C THR A 181 11.21 2.07 11.44
N THR A 182 11.90 0.97 11.19
CA THR A 182 12.16 0.48 9.83
C THR A 182 11.54 -0.90 9.67
N ALA A 183 10.59 -1.03 8.73
CA ALA A 183 10.00 -2.31 8.38
C ALA A 183 10.93 -3.13 7.50
N ARG A 184 11.10 -4.40 7.84
CA ARG A 184 11.80 -5.44 7.08
C ARG A 184 10.86 -6.56 6.64
N SER A 185 9.65 -6.57 7.22
CA SER A 185 8.57 -7.53 6.94
C SER A 185 7.20 -6.87 7.11
N LEU A 186 6.15 -7.56 6.67
CA LEU A 186 4.78 -7.11 6.88
C LEU A 186 4.43 -7.06 8.38
N ALA A 187 4.95 -7.99 9.18
CA ALA A 187 4.70 -8.06 10.62
C ALA A 187 5.18 -6.81 11.38
N ASP A 188 6.20 -6.13 10.88
CA ASP A 188 6.71 -4.89 11.49
C ASP A 188 5.65 -3.78 11.51
N ASN A 189 4.82 -3.70 10.45
CA ASN A 189 3.71 -2.74 10.42
C ASN A 189 2.68 -3.04 11.50
N LEU A 190 2.39 -4.33 11.75
CA LEU A 190 1.44 -4.75 12.77
C LEU A 190 1.92 -4.36 14.16
N SER A 191 3.24 -4.47 14.42
CA SER A 191 3.82 -4.02 15.68
C SER A 191 3.60 -2.52 15.92
N VAL A 192 3.76 -1.70 14.87
CA VAL A 192 3.51 -0.25 14.94
C VAL A 192 2.02 0.05 15.12
N LEU A 193 1.14 -0.61 14.36
CA LEU A 193 -0.31 -0.39 14.48
C LEU A 193 -0.83 -0.79 15.86
N ARG A 194 -0.39 -1.93 16.41
CA ARG A 194 -0.75 -2.37 17.76
C ARG A 194 -0.26 -1.42 18.85
N MET A 195 0.94 -0.84 18.71
CA MET A 195 1.40 0.21 19.61
C MET A 195 0.44 1.41 19.57
N VAL A 196 0.05 1.86 18.38
CA VAL A 196 -0.86 3.01 18.23
C VAL A 196 -2.25 2.71 18.81
N GLU A 197 -2.79 1.51 18.59
CA GLU A 197 -4.12 1.08 19.08
C GLU A 197 -4.14 0.81 20.59
N GLY A 198 -3.04 0.29 21.13
CA GLY A 198 -2.97 -0.24 22.49
C GLY A 198 -2.53 0.76 23.56
N GLU A 199 -1.93 1.87 23.18
CA GLU A 199 -1.44 2.84 24.16
C GLU A 199 -2.51 3.87 24.53
N SER A 200 -2.98 3.75 25.78
CA SER A 200 -3.84 4.76 26.41
C SER A 200 -2.96 5.89 27.01
N LEU A 201 -2.28 6.64 26.12
CA LEU A 201 -1.52 7.81 26.55
C LEU A 201 -2.43 9.05 26.53
N ASP A 202 -2.17 9.96 27.46
CA ASP A 202 -2.85 11.28 27.49
C ASP A 202 -2.32 12.25 26.40
N VAL A 203 -1.52 11.72 25.47
CA VAL A 203 -0.85 12.45 24.38
C VAL A 203 -1.28 11.94 23.01
N GLN A 204 -1.07 12.74 22.00
CA GLN A 204 -1.35 12.33 20.62
C GLN A 204 -0.19 11.49 20.06
N MET A 205 -0.53 10.28 19.55
CA MET A 205 0.46 9.34 19.03
C MET A 205 0.65 9.48 17.52
N VAL A 206 1.91 9.30 17.08
CA VAL A 206 2.29 9.10 15.67
C VAL A 206 3.16 7.85 15.57
N GLY A 207 2.74 6.85 14.84
CA GLY A 207 3.47 5.60 14.65
C GLY A 207 3.65 5.28 13.17
N ILE A 208 4.90 5.09 12.71
CA ILE A 208 5.21 4.83 11.30
C ILE A 208 6.38 3.85 11.20
N ALA A 209 6.29 2.89 10.28
CA ALA A 209 7.42 2.11 9.82
C ALA A 209 7.92 2.66 8.48
N MET A 210 9.23 2.90 8.39
CA MET A 210 9.92 3.31 7.16
C MET A 210 10.23 2.09 6.28
N GLY A 211 10.71 2.36 5.07
CA GLY A 211 11.07 1.34 4.08
C GLY A 211 9.91 0.97 3.16
N GLU A 212 10.22 0.22 2.11
CA GLU A 212 9.24 -0.22 1.10
C GLU A 212 8.13 -1.07 1.72
N GLU A 213 8.48 -1.92 2.68
CA GLU A 213 7.56 -2.75 3.44
C GLU A 213 6.69 -1.97 4.44
N GLY A 214 7.03 -0.70 4.75
CA GLY A 214 6.35 0.12 5.75
C GLY A 214 5.06 0.81 5.29
N LEU A 215 4.65 0.64 4.04
CA LEU A 215 3.49 1.32 3.45
C LEU A 215 2.19 1.10 4.28
N ILE A 216 1.99 -0.09 4.81
CA ILE A 216 0.76 -0.44 5.54
C ILE A 216 0.57 0.48 6.74
N SER A 217 1.62 0.68 7.56
CA SER A 217 1.54 1.56 8.73
C SER A 217 1.31 3.02 8.33
N ARG A 218 1.93 3.49 7.24
CA ARG A 218 1.71 4.86 6.74
C ARG A 218 0.26 5.13 6.38
N VAL A 219 -0.40 4.14 5.77
CA VAL A 219 -1.78 4.26 5.33
C VAL A 219 -2.76 4.02 6.50
N LEU A 220 -2.51 3.01 7.32
CA LEU A 220 -3.47 2.58 8.34
C LEU A 220 -3.27 3.22 9.72
N SER A 221 -2.12 3.86 9.99
CA SER A 221 -1.85 4.44 11.31
C SER A 221 -2.92 5.44 11.76
N PRO A 222 -3.41 6.39 10.90
CA PRO A 222 -4.51 7.27 11.29
C PRO A 222 -5.82 6.53 11.55
N ARG A 223 -6.09 5.40 10.85
CA ARG A 223 -7.23 4.53 11.12
C ARG A 223 -7.09 3.83 12.49
N ALA A 224 -5.86 3.46 12.85
CA ALA A 224 -5.53 2.85 14.14
C ALA A 224 -5.56 3.83 15.32
N GLY A 225 -5.73 5.13 15.08
CA GLY A 225 -5.82 6.16 16.12
C GLY A 225 -4.62 7.11 16.17
N ALA A 226 -3.64 6.99 15.27
CA ALA A 226 -2.56 7.98 15.18
C ALA A 226 -3.11 9.36 14.80
N ALA A 227 -2.51 10.41 15.37
CA ALA A 227 -2.91 11.79 15.09
C ALA A 227 -2.76 12.14 13.60
N PHE A 228 -1.66 11.68 12.98
CA PHE A 228 -1.38 11.90 11.56
C PHE A 228 -0.31 10.93 11.05
N THR A 229 -0.12 10.94 9.74
CA THR A 229 0.99 10.27 9.05
C THR A 229 1.77 11.24 8.17
N PHE A 230 2.90 10.79 7.62
CA PHE A 230 3.79 11.61 6.80
C PHE A 230 3.83 11.18 5.34
N ALA A 231 3.88 12.16 4.43
CA ALA A 231 4.09 11.98 3.00
C ALA A 231 5.27 12.82 2.49
N SER A 232 5.79 12.46 1.31
CA SER A 232 6.64 13.36 0.51
C SER A 232 5.81 14.34 -0.30
N ALA A 233 6.35 15.51 -0.61
CA ALA A 233 5.69 16.51 -1.45
C ALA A 233 5.46 16.00 -2.89
N ALA A 234 6.41 15.20 -3.41
CA ALA A 234 6.35 14.57 -4.73
C ALA A 234 7.22 13.31 -4.74
N ASN A 235 7.10 12.50 -5.79
CA ASN A 235 8.03 11.40 -6.04
C ASN A 235 9.44 11.97 -6.30
N GLY A 236 10.46 11.39 -5.66
CA GLY A 236 11.83 11.87 -5.69
C GLY A 236 12.14 13.00 -4.68
N ALA A 237 11.15 13.43 -3.89
CA ALA A 237 11.31 14.43 -2.83
C ALA A 237 11.17 13.81 -1.42
N GLU A 238 11.46 12.51 -1.29
CA GLU A 238 11.36 11.77 -0.04
C GLU A 238 12.38 12.28 0.99
N THR A 239 11.91 12.50 2.21
CA THR A 239 12.76 12.86 3.37
C THR A 239 13.11 11.64 4.23
N ALA A 240 12.49 10.51 3.97
CA ALA A 240 12.72 9.23 4.64
C ALA A 240 12.45 8.04 3.69
N PRO A 241 13.14 6.90 3.88
CA PRO A 241 12.96 5.71 3.04
C PRO A 241 11.50 5.22 2.99
N GLY A 242 11.03 4.84 1.79
CA GLY A 242 9.69 4.32 1.57
C GLY A 242 8.56 5.33 1.80
N GLN A 243 8.86 6.61 1.77
CA GLN A 243 7.85 7.67 1.85
C GLN A 243 7.03 7.70 0.56
N VAL A 244 5.72 7.85 0.70
CA VAL A 244 4.76 7.89 -0.41
C VAL A 244 4.39 9.35 -0.66
N SER A 245 4.13 9.71 -1.91
CA SER A 245 3.70 11.08 -2.22
C SER A 245 2.34 11.40 -1.60
N ALA A 246 2.14 12.66 -1.21
CA ALA A 246 0.88 13.16 -0.67
C ALA A 246 -0.30 12.81 -1.60
N ARG A 247 -0.12 13.02 -2.89
CA ARG A 247 -1.11 12.71 -3.91
C ARG A 247 -1.54 11.24 -3.90
N SER A 248 -0.59 10.31 -3.71
CA SER A 248 -0.93 8.89 -3.61
C SER A 248 -1.76 8.59 -2.35
N LEU A 249 -1.44 9.20 -1.21
CA LEU A 249 -2.21 9.01 0.02
C LEU A 249 -3.60 9.63 -0.06
N LEU A 250 -3.73 10.80 -0.69
CA LEU A 250 -5.01 11.51 -0.83
C LEU A 250 -5.89 10.92 -1.94
N ASP A 251 -5.35 10.77 -3.16
CA ASP A 251 -6.14 10.38 -4.33
C ASP A 251 -6.36 8.87 -4.43
N LEU A 252 -5.30 8.07 -4.17
CA LEU A 252 -5.40 6.62 -4.29
C LEU A 252 -5.97 6.00 -3.02
N TYR A 253 -5.42 6.32 -1.85
CA TYR A 253 -5.84 5.70 -0.58
C TYR A 253 -6.94 6.47 0.15
N ARG A 254 -7.24 7.72 -0.22
CA ARG A 254 -8.23 8.59 0.42
C ARG A 254 -8.06 8.68 1.93
N LEU A 255 -6.84 8.92 2.37
CA LEU A 255 -6.42 8.88 3.77
C LEU A 255 -7.36 9.62 4.73
N GLU A 256 -7.88 10.79 4.31
CA GLU A 256 -8.79 11.61 5.13
C GLU A 256 -10.13 10.93 5.40
N GLN A 257 -10.55 10.00 4.52
CA GLN A 257 -11.83 9.29 4.61
C GLN A 257 -11.72 7.95 5.35
N LEU A 258 -10.48 7.48 5.66
CA LEU A 258 -10.30 6.23 6.38
C LEU A 258 -10.81 6.36 7.83
N ASP A 259 -11.60 5.38 8.23
CA ASP A 259 -12.17 5.24 9.57
C ASP A 259 -12.07 3.79 10.07
N GLN A 260 -12.52 3.52 11.27
CA GLN A 260 -12.50 2.17 11.85
C GLN A 260 -13.41 1.18 11.10
N ALA A 261 -14.45 1.66 10.42
CA ALA A 261 -15.36 0.84 9.62
C ALA A 261 -14.83 0.53 8.23
N THR A 262 -13.73 1.17 7.81
CA THR A 262 -13.12 0.92 6.50
C THR A 262 -12.63 -0.52 6.41
N ARG A 263 -13.18 -1.28 5.45
CA ARG A 263 -12.81 -2.67 5.17
C ARG A 263 -11.43 -2.71 4.52
N ILE A 264 -10.63 -3.71 4.88
CA ILE A 264 -9.24 -3.83 4.40
C ILE A 264 -9.11 -5.04 3.50
N PHE A 265 -8.62 -4.81 2.29
CA PHE A 265 -8.26 -5.84 1.32
C PHE A 265 -6.76 -5.77 1.00
N GLY A 266 -6.22 -6.87 0.50
CA GLY A 266 -4.81 -6.95 0.11
C GLY A 266 -4.61 -7.54 -1.28
N VAL A 267 -3.45 -7.26 -1.89
CA VAL A 267 -2.90 -8.07 -2.97
C VAL A 267 -1.53 -8.57 -2.55
N ALA A 268 -1.39 -9.90 -2.42
CA ALA A 268 -0.21 -10.55 -1.86
C ALA A 268 0.60 -11.28 -2.92
N GLY A 269 1.91 -11.05 -2.93
CA GLY A 269 2.86 -11.70 -3.82
C GLY A 269 4.25 -11.09 -3.77
N ASN A 270 5.17 -11.58 -4.63
CA ASN A 270 6.51 -11.04 -4.78
C ASN A 270 7.05 -11.32 -6.19
N PRO A 271 7.40 -10.29 -6.99
CA PRO A 271 7.24 -8.85 -6.71
C PRO A 271 5.79 -8.36 -6.74
N ILE A 272 5.47 -7.28 -6.04
CA ILE A 272 4.10 -6.75 -5.94
C ILE A 272 4.01 -5.23 -6.21
N SER A 273 5.11 -4.50 -6.18
CA SER A 273 5.17 -3.04 -6.31
C SER A 273 4.52 -2.50 -7.60
N HIS A 274 4.52 -3.29 -8.67
CA HIS A 274 3.93 -2.93 -9.96
C HIS A 274 2.49 -3.44 -10.17
N SER A 275 1.88 -4.03 -9.14
CA SER A 275 0.50 -4.54 -9.26
C SER A 275 -0.48 -3.42 -9.59
N LEU A 276 -1.38 -3.70 -10.54
CA LEU A 276 -2.48 -2.81 -10.92
C LEU A 276 -3.76 -3.09 -10.12
N SER A 277 -3.77 -4.16 -9.30
CA SER A 277 -4.94 -4.52 -8.48
C SER A 277 -5.37 -3.41 -7.53
N PRO A 278 -4.47 -2.70 -6.81
CA PRO A 278 -4.90 -1.61 -5.93
C PRO A 278 -5.66 -0.50 -6.69
N VAL A 279 -5.12 0.02 -7.78
CA VAL A 279 -5.79 1.10 -8.53
C VAL A 279 -7.13 0.66 -9.11
N MET A 280 -7.21 -0.58 -9.59
CA MET A 280 -8.44 -1.16 -10.13
C MET A 280 -9.53 -1.31 -9.05
N HIS A 281 -9.21 -1.99 -7.94
CA HIS A 281 -10.18 -2.25 -6.88
C HIS A 281 -10.56 -1.00 -6.08
N LEU A 282 -9.61 -0.11 -5.79
CA LEU A 282 -9.91 1.15 -5.13
C LEU A 282 -10.87 2.02 -5.95
N THR A 283 -10.73 2.01 -7.28
CA THR A 283 -11.68 2.68 -8.17
C THR A 283 -13.04 2.00 -8.14
N ALA A 284 -13.10 0.66 -8.16
CA ALA A 284 -14.35 -0.09 -8.07
C ALA A 284 -15.06 0.13 -6.73
N PHE A 285 -14.34 0.09 -5.61
CA PHE A 285 -14.91 0.37 -4.28
C PHE A 285 -15.55 1.77 -4.23
N ARG A 286 -14.87 2.77 -4.78
CA ARG A 286 -15.41 4.15 -4.85
C ARG A 286 -16.67 4.22 -5.68
N ARG A 287 -16.64 3.62 -6.87
CA ARG A 287 -17.78 3.67 -7.81
C ARG A 287 -19.03 3.06 -7.20
N GLU A 288 -18.86 1.98 -6.45
CA GLU A 288 -19.94 1.22 -5.82
C GLU A 288 -20.23 1.65 -4.36
N ASN A 289 -19.63 2.77 -3.90
CA ASN A 289 -19.79 3.28 -2.54
C ASN A 289 -19.50 2.21 -1.46
N VAL A 290 -18.41 1.46 -1.65
CA VAL A 290 -17.89 0.52 -0.66
C VAL A 290 -16.80 1.22 0.15
N ASN A 291 -17.00 1.36 1.47
CA ASN A 291 -15.98 1.88 2.36
C ASN A 291 -14.87 0.82 2.54
N ALA A 292 -13.90 0.84 1.65
CA ALA A 292 -12.85 -0.17 1.60
C ALA A 292 -11.55 0.37 1.02
N ILE A 293 -10.45 -0.26 1.43
CA ILE A 293 -9.09 0.01 0.96
C ILE A 293 -8.43 -1.29 0.48
N MET A 294 -7.52 -1.20 -0.50
CA MET A 294 -6.69 -2.32 -0.94
C MET A 294 -5.21 -1.95 -0.87
N LEU A 295 -4.43 -2.78 -0.18
CA LEU A 295 -3.01 -2.58 0.08
C LEU A 295 -2.15 -3.61 -0.66
N PRO A 296 -1.02 -3.22 -1.26
CA PRO A 296 -0.03 -4.16 -1.72
C PRO A 296 0.70 -4.79 -0.53
N LEU A 297 0.71 -6.12 -0.49
CA LEU A 297 1.34 -6.93 0.55
C LEU A 297 2.54 -7.65 -0.08
N LYS A 298 3.76 -7.16 0.17
CA LYS A 298 4.98 -7.80 -0.30
C LYS A 298 5.30 -9.00 0.59
N VAL A 299 4.92 -10.17 0.12
CA VAL A 299 5.04 -11.44 0.85
C VAL A 299 6.22 -12.22 0.32
N ARG A 300 7.20 -12.51 1.16
CA ARG A 300 8.38 -13.32 0.82
C ARG A 300 8.16 -14.80 1.07
N VAL A 301 7.48 -15.11 2.17
CA VAL A 301 7.10 -16.46 2.60
C VAL A 301 5.64 -16.47 3.04
N LEU A 302 4.97 -17.61 2.88
CA LEU A 302 3.53 -17.72 3.17
C LEU A 302 3.19 -17.34 4.62
N ASP A 303 4.05 -17.65 5.58
CA ASP A 303 3.83 -17.35 7.00
C ASP A 303 3.67 -15.85 7.27
N ASP A 304 4.34 -14.99 6.49
CA ASP A 304 4.16 -13.53 6.57
C ASP A 304 2.70 -13.15 6.24
N LEU A 305 2.12 -13.76 5.19
CA LEU A 305 0.73 -13.53 4.80
C LEU A 305 -0.23 -14.04 5.87
N LEU A 306 -0.02 -15.27 6.36
CA LEU A 306 -0.90 -15.87 7.36
C LEU A 306 -0.86 -15.08 8.68
N GLY A 307 0.31 -14.57 9.05
CA GLY A 307 0.46 -13.65 10.19
C GLY A 307 -0.35 -12.37 10.01
N VAL A 308 -0.24 -11.74 8.85
CA VAL A 308 -1.00 -10.50 8.55
C VAL A 308 -2.50 -10.75 8.52
N VAL A 309 -2.96 -11.84 7.90
CA VAL A 309 -4.40 -12.20 7.86
C VAL A 309 -4.97 -12.45 9.26
N ARG A 310 -4.19 -13.06 10.15
CA ARG A 310 -4.62 -13.30 11.54
C ARG A 310 -4.69 -12.01 12.35
N ASP A 311 -3.74 -11.11 12.15
CA ASP A 311 -3.46 -9.97 13.03
C ASP A 311 -4.02 -8.63 12.52
N LEU A 312 -4.38 -8.55 11.24
CA LEU A 312 -5.06 -7.42 10.60
C LEU A 312 -6.41 -7.91 10.08
N PRO A 313 -7.52 -7.22 10.34
CA PRO A 313 -8.85 -7.64 9.87
C PRO A 313 -8.99 -7.48 8.36
N LEU A 314 -8.28 -8.35 7.60
CA LEU A 314 -8.39 -8.42 6.15
C LEU A 314 -9.67 -9.13 5.76
N ASP A 315 -10.56 -8.44 5.02
CA ASP A 315 -11.80 -9.03 4.46
C ASP A 315 -11.52 -9.95 3.28
N GLY A 316 -10.40 -9.73 2.57
CA GLY A 316 -9.98 -10.58 1.47
C GLY A 316 -8.62 -10.23 0.90
N VAL A 317 -8.03 -11.17 0.16
CA VAL A 317 -6.71 -11.01 -0.44
C VAL A 317 -6.70 -11.57 -1.87
N ALA A 318 -6.27 -10.77 -2.82
CA ALA A 318 -5.85 -11.25 -4.13
C ALA A 318 -4.47 -11.89 -4.00
N VAL A 319 -4.31 -13.14 -4.42
CA VAL A 319 -3.06 -13.90 -4.30
C VAL A 319 -2.42 -14.07 -5.67
N THR A 320 -1.15 -13.69 -5.78
CA THR A 320 -0.36 -13.91 -7.00
C THR A 320 0.88 -14.75 -6.71
N MET A 321 1.79 -14.86 -7.68
CA MET A 321 3.04 -15.62 -7.53
C MET A 321 3.85 -15.20 -6.30
N PRO A 322 4.51 -16.13 -5.60
CA PRO A 322 4.48 -17.58 -5.81
C PRO A 322 3.33 -18.31 -5.08
N LEU A 323 2.50 -17.63 -4.32
CA LEU A 323 1.67 -18.11 -3.22
C LEU A 323 0.41 -18.91 -3.64
N LYS A 324 -0.01 -18.86 -4.92
CA LYS A 324 -1.30 -19.43 -5.39
C LYS A 324 -1.52 -20.91 -5.06
N GLN A 325 -0.44 -21.70 -4.92
CA GLN A 325 -0.52 -23.12 -4.54
C GLN A 325 -0.23 -23.33 -3.06
N GLU A 326 0.71 -22.56 -2.53
CA GLU A 326 1.15 -22.67 -1.14
C GLU A 326 0.02 -22.39 -0.14
N VAL A 327 -0.92 -21.50 -0.51
CA VAL A 327 -2.03 -21.11 0.37
C VAL A 327 -3.10 -22.20 0.53
N LEU A 328 -3.19 -23.17 -0.40
CA LEU A 328 -4.27 -24.17 -0.43
C LEU A 328 -4.43 -24.98 0.86
N PRO A 329 -3.35 -25.48 1.51
CA PRO A 329 -3.47 -26.24 2.78
C PRO A 329 -4.03 -25.44 3.95
N HIS A 330 -4.05 -24.10 3.84
CA HIS A 330 -4.49 -23.19 4.91
C HIS A 330 -5.93 -22.70 4.73
N LEU A 331 -6.62 -23.19 3.69
CA LEU A 331 -8.02 -22.84 3.44
C LEU A 331 -8.95 -23.75 4.23
N ALA A 332 -9.95 -23.16 4.87
CA ALA A 332 -11.03 -23.93 5.51
C ALA A 332 -11.91 -24.63 4.47
N ASN A 333 -12.12 -23.95 3.32
CA ASN A 333 -12.83 -24.51 2.17
C ASN A 333 -12.44 -23.75 0.90
N MET A 334 -12.68 -24.38 -0.25
CA MET A 334 -12.52 -23.79 -1.58
C MET A 334 -13.61 -24.30 -2.51
N ASP A 335 -13.94 -23.53 -3.53
CA ASP A 335 -14.89 -23.99 -4.53
C ASP A 335 -14.36 -25.22 -5.30
N PRO A 336 -15.25 -26.07 -5.85
CA PRO A 336 -14.85 -27.33 -6.49
C PRO A 336 -13.90 -27.14 -7.69
N LEU A 337 -14.04 -26.03 -8.41
CA LEU A 337 -13.19 -25.72 -9.57
C LEU A 337 -11.78 -25.29 -9.12
N THR A 338 -11.68 -24.50 -8.07
CA THR A 338 -10.39 -24.13 -7.43
C THR A 338 -9.65 -25.39 -6.97
N ALA A 339 -10.34 -26.35 -6.38
CA ALA A 339 -9.75 -27.62 -5.96
C ALA A 339 -9.21 -28.42 -7.16
N LYS A 340 -9.97 -28.53 -8.26
CA LYS A 340 -9.53 -29.20 -9.49
C LYS A 340 -8.30 -28.50 -10.11
N ILE A 341 -8.30 -27.17 -10.16
CA ILE A 341 -7.18 -26.37 -10.68
C ILE A 341 -5.94 -26.55 -9.81
N GLY A 342 -6.11 -26.66 -8.49
CA GLY A 342 -5.00 -26.74 -7.51
C GLY A 342 -4.20 -25.43 -7.45
N ALA A 343 -4.88 -24.29 -7.55
CA ALA A 343 -4.34 -22.96 -7.35
C ALA A 343 -5.46 -21.99 -6.96
N CYS A 344 -5.19 -21.11 -6.00
CA CYS A 344 -6.12 -20.10 -5.49
C CYS A 344 -5.52 -18.71 -5.74
N ASN A 345 -6.28 -17.81 -6.37
CA ASN A 345 -5.86 -16.42 -6.58
C ASN A 345 -6.69 -15.41 -5.76
N THR A 346 -7.69 -15.88 -5.02
CA THR A 346 -8.61 -15.02 -4.27
C THR A 346 -8.95 -15.66 -2.93
N LEU A 347 -8.67 -14.94 -1.85
CA LEU A 347 -9.06 -15.31 -0.50
C LEU A 347 -10.19 -14.38 -0.05
N ARG A 348 -11.12 -14.95 0.70
CA ARG A 348 -12.12 -14.22 1.47
C ARG A 348 -12.06 -14.69 2.92
N THR A 349 -12.01 -13.76 3.86
CA THR A 349 -12.16 -14.06 5.27
C THR A 349 -13.65 -14.19 5.61
N GLY A 350 -14.05 -15.32 6.16
CA GLY A 350 -15.41 -15.55 6.62
C GLY A 350 -15.69 -14.86 7.95
N ALA A 351 -16.97 -14.77 8.32
CA ALA A 351 -17.38 -14.27 9.65
C ALA A 351 -16.84 -15.13 10.82
N ASP A 352 -16.46 -16.38 10.53
CA ASP A 352 -15.80 -17.30 11.46
C ASP A 352 -14.28 -17.10 11.56
N GLY A 353 -13.73 -16.08 10.90
CA GLY A 353 -12.30 -15.78 10.84
C GLY A 353 -11.49 -16.74 9.95
N LYS A 354 -12.12 -17.69 9.27
CA LYS A 354 -11.43 -18.67 8.42
C LYS A 354 -11.28 -18.17 6.99
N LEU A 355 -10.30 -18.73 6.26
CA LEU A 355 -10.02 -18.41 4.87
C LEU A 355 -10.77 -19.34 3.92
N TYR A 356 -11.46 -18.73 2.96
CA TYR A 356 -12.16 -19.38 1.86
C TYR A 356 -11.48 -19.01 0.54
N GLY A 357 -11.17 -20.03 -0.28
CA GLY A 357 -10.37 -19.86 -1.50
C GLY A 357 -11.18 -19.97 -2.79
N PHE A 358 -10.84 -19.11 -3.76
CA PHE A 358 -11.45 -19.09 -5.09
C PHE A 358 -10.37 -18.93 -6.17
N ASN A 359 -10.70 -19.37 -7.39
CA ASN A 359 -9.86 -19.09 -8.56
C ASN A 359 -10.63 -18.26 -9.58
N THR A 360 -10.44 -16.93 -9.52
CA THR A 360 -11.12 -15.99 -10.42
C THR A 360 -10.43 -15.84 -11.78
N ASP A 361 -9.24 -16.43 -11.99
CA ASP A 361 -8.59 -16.47 -13.30
C ASP A 361 -9.49 -17.19 -14.33
N VAL A 362 -10.31 -18.13 -13.89
CA VAL A 362 -11.34 -18.79 -14.73
C VAL A 362 -12.31 -17.77 -15.31
N ALA A 363 -12.88 -16.89 -14.49
CA ALA A 363 -13.78 -15.85 -14.96
C ALA A 363 -13.06 -14.89 -15.93
N GLY A 364 -11.78 -14.63 -15.67
CA GLY A 364 -10.92 -13.85 -16.57
C GLY A 364 -10.80 -14.44 -17.97
N VAL A 365 -10.90 -15.76 -18.10
CA VAL A 365 -10.84 -16.45 -19.40
C VAL A 365 -12.22 -16.63 -20.01
N VAL A 366 -13.16 -17.15 -19.24
CA VAL A 366 -14.47 -17.57 -19.74
C VAL A 366 -15.33 -16.37 -20.16
N ARG A 367 -15.48 -15.37 -19.30
CA ARG A 367 -16.35 -14.20 -19.56
C ARG A 367 -16.03 -13.44 -20.86
N PRO A 368 -14.74 -13.11 -21.18
CA PRO A 368 -14.42 -12.45 -22.43
C PRO A 368 -14.73 -13.28 -23.67
N LEU A 369 -14.58 -14.61 -23.58
CA LEU A 369 -14.87 -15.51 -24.67
C LEU A 369 -16.39 -15.67 -24.88
N GLU A 370 -17.18 -15.85 -23.81
CA GLU A 370 -18.66 -15.95 -23.88
C GLU A 370 -19.31 -14.71 -24.51
N LYS A 371 -18.70 -13.52 -24.33
CA LYS A 371 -19.15 -12.29 -25.01
C LYS A 371 -18.95 -12.32 -26.53
N ARG A 372 -18.15 -13.27 -27.09
CA ARG A 372 -17.73 -13.31 -28.49
C ARG A 372 -18.08 -14.60 -29.22
N MET A 373 -18.24 -15.71 -28.50
CA MET A 373 -18.50 -17.01 -29.09
C MET A 373 -19.21 -17.94 -28.11
N ARG A 374 -19.89 -18.95 -28.66
CA ARG A 374 -20.44 -20.05 -27.87
C ARG A 374 -19.30 -20.99 -27.47
N LEU A 375 -19.18 -21.31 -26.18
CA LEU A 375 -18.11 -22.17 -25.68
C LEU A 375 -18.41 -23.67 -25.80
N LYS A 376 -19.68 -24.07 -25.62
CA LYS A 376 -20.06 -25.49 -25.69
C LYS A 376 -19.81 -26.08 -27.09
N GLY A 377 -18.92 -27.07 -27.15
CA GLY A 377 -18.47 -27.73 -28.37
C GLY A 377 -17.41 -26.96 -29.17
N ALA A 378 -16.98 -25.80 -28.71
CA ALA A 378 -15.93 -25.03 -29.37
C ALA A 378 -14.56 -25.71 -29.23
N ARG A 379 -13.79 -25.73 -30.32
CA ARG A 379 -12.41 -26.25 -30.36
C ARG A 379 -11.44 -25.15 -30.01
N ILE A 380 -10.82 -25.25 -28.85
CA ILE A 380 -9.96 -24.18 -28.29
C ILE A 380 -8.55 -24.69 -28.04
N LEU A 381 -7.56 -24.01 -28.62
CA LEU A 381 -6.15 -24.29 -28.40
C LEU A 381 -5.63 -23.41 -27.26
N VAL A 382 -5.03 -24.02 -26.24
CA VAL A 382 -4.32 -23.35 -25.13
C VAL A 382 -2.82 -23.58 -25.31
N LEU A 383 -2.07 -22.49 -25.46
CA LEU A 383 -0.62 -22.48 -25.53
C LEU A 383 -0.05 -22.24 -24.13
N GLY A 384 0.61 -23.28 -23.58
CA GLY A 384 1.16 -23.28 -22.24
C GLY A 384 0.55 -24.35 -21.31
N ALA A 385 1.23 -24.61 -20.17
CA ALA A 385 0.78 -25.57 -19.14
C ALA A 385 1.08 -25.05 -17.73
N GLY A 386 1.22 -23.72 -17.56
CA GLY A 386 1.43 -23.04 -16.28
C GLY A 386 0.15 -22.77 -15.49
N GLY A 387 0.22 -21.93 -14.47
CA GLY A 387 -0.93 -21.58 -13.62
C GLY A 387 -2.11 -20.98 -14.39
N ALA A 388 -1.85 -20.02 -15.29
CA ALA A 388 -2.88 -19.42 -16.13
C ALA A 388 -3.50 -20.45 -17.12
N ALA A 389 -2.65 -21.31 -17.72
CA ALA A 389 -3.12 -22.40 -18.58
C ALA A 389 -4.06 -23.35 -17.84
N ARG A 390 -3.76 -23.69 -16.59
CA ARG A 390 -4.61 -24.56 -15.77
C ARG A 390 -6.00 -23.94 -15.58
N ALA A 391 -6.07 -22.67 -15.19
CA ALA A 391 -7.35 -21.95 -15.03
C ALA A 391 -8.14 -21.94 -16.35
N ALA A 392 -7.47 -21.64 -17.48
CA ALA A 392 -8.08 -21.65 -18.81
C ALA A 392 -8.62 -23.04 -19.18
N VAL A 393 -7.78 -24.08 -19.09
CA VAL A 393 -8.15 -25.45 -19.49
C VAL A 393 -9.32 -25.97 -18.65
N PHE A 394 -9.23 -25.89 -17.32
CA PHE A 394 -10.32 -26.38 -16.46
C PHE A 394 -11.60 -25.58 -16.65
N GLY A 395 -11.52 -24.23 -16.75
CA GLY A 395 -12.68 -23.39 -16.99
C GLY A 395 -13.39 -23.69 -18.30
N LEU A 396 -12.63 -23.83 -19.40
CA LEU A 396 -13.19 -24.11 -20.72
C LEU A 396 -13.78 -25.54 -20.84
N VAL A 397 -13.13 -26.52 -20.24
CA VAL A 397 -13.68 -27.88 -20.18
C VAL A 397 -14.98 -27.92 -19.38
N GLU A 398 -15.09 -27.20 -18.28
CA GLU A 398 -16.32 -27.08 -17.50
C GLU A 398 -17.45 -26.43 -18.30
N GLN A 399 -17.14 -25.53 -19.25
CA GLN A 399 -18.09 -24.93 -20.20
C GLN A 399 -18.41 -25.83 -21.39
N GLY A 400 -17.85 -27.04 -21.44
CA GLY A 400 -18.09 -28.02 -22.49
C GLY A 400 -17.34 -27.78 -23.79
N SER A 401 -16.21 -27.05 -23.74
CA SER A 401 -15.32 -26.87 -24.89
C SER A 401 -14.41 -28.08 -25.11
N GLU A 402 -14.04 -28.35 -26.35
CA GLU A 402 -12.96 -29.29 -26.70
C GLU A 402 -11.63 -28.57 -26.63
N VAL A 403 -10.88 -28.82 -25.55
CA VAL A 403 -9.64 -28.09 -25.27
C VAL A 403 -8.42 -28.89 -25.71
N TYR A 404 -7.56 -28.25 -26.48
CA TYR A 404 -6.28 -28.77 -26.95
C TYR A 404 -5.13 -28.00 -26.30
N ILE A 405 -4.09 -28.70 -25.85
CA ILE A 405 -2.96 -28.11 -25.14
C ILE A 405 -1.67 -28.34 -25.92
N VAL A 406 -0.92 -27.29 -26.13
CA VAL A 406 0.47 -27.33 -26.62
C VAL A 406 1.37 -26.65 -25.61
N ASN A 407 2.47 -27.30 -25.25
CA ASN A 407 3.46 -26.73 -24.36
C ASN A 407 4.88 -27.20 -24.74
N ARG A 408 5.88 -26.33 -24.56
CA ARG A 408 7.29 -26.64 -24.83
C ARG A 408 7.75 -27.92 -24.11
N THR A 409 7.38 -28.08 -22.85
CA THR A 409 7.59 -29.33 -22.09
C THR A 409 6.33 -30.19 -22.25
N HIS A 410 6.39 -31.20 -23.13
CA HIS A 410 5.25 -32.03 -23.52
C HIS A 410 4.61 -32.74 -22.32
N GLU A 411 5.42 -33.23 -21.38
CA GLU A 411 4.99 -33.97 -20.19
C GLU A 411 4.06 -33.12 -19.30
N LYS A 412 4.32 -31.80 -19.22
CA LYS A 412 3.44 -30.89 -18.48
C LYS A 412 2.07 -30.74 -19.16
N ALA A 413 2.02 -30.71 -20.49
CA ALA A 413 0.77 -30.69 -21.24
C ALA A 413 -0.01 -31.99 -21.03
N VAL A 414 0.66 -33.15 -21.12
CA VAL A 414 0.06 -34.48 -20.87
C VAL A 414 -0.51 -34.58 -19.44
N ALA A 415 0.25 -34.13 -18.44
CA ALA A 415 -0.20 -34.15 -17.04
C ALA A 415 -1.43 -33.27 -16.82
N LEU A 416 -1.47 -32.06 -17.43
CA LEU A 416 -2.61 -31.16 -17.35
C LEU A 416 -3.83 -31.73 -18.09
N ALA A 417 -3.64 -32.19 -19.33
CA ALA A 417 -4.70 -32.75 -20.14
C ALA A 417 -5.38 -33.95 -19.48
N ARG A 418 -4.60 -34.87 -18.91
CA ARG A 418 -5.14 -36.03 -18.17
C ARG A 418 -6.00 -35.60 -17.00
N LYS A 419 -5.58 -34.60 -16.23
CA LYS A 419 -6.35 -34.10 -15.07
C LYS A 419 -7.64 -33.39 -15.47
N ALA A 420 -7.60 -32.62 -16.55
CA ALA A 420 -8.71 -31.80 -17.01
C ALA A 420 -9.60 -32.48 -18.04
N LYS A 421 -9.26 -33.70 -18.50
CA LYS A 421 -9.92 -34.40 -19.63
C LYS A 421 -9.87 -33.60 -20.95
N ALA A 422 -8.73 -33.00 -21.22
CA ALA A 422 -8.41 -32.25 -22.44
C ALA A 422 -7.52 -33.08 -23.38
N HIS A 423 -7.24 -32.56 -24.58
CA HIS A 423 -6.39 -33.18 -25.60
C HIS A 423 -5.00 -32.56 -25.62
N VAL A 424 -3.99 -33.32 -26.03
CA VAL A 424 -2.62 -32.81 -26.22
C VAL A 424 -2.28 -32.85 -27.70
N LEU A 425 -1.67 -31.77 -28.20
CA LEU A 425 -1.14 -31.72 -29.56
C LEU A 425 0.37 -31.45 -29.50
N LYS A 426 1.07 -31.97 -30.53
CA LYS A 426 2.46 -31.59 -30.80
C LYS A 426 2.50 -30.31 -31.63
N GLN A 427 3.50 -29.47 -31.43
CA GLN A 427 3.66 -28.19 -32.14
C GLN A 427 3.61 -28.36 -33.66
N ASN A 428 4.22 -29.39 -34.21
CA ASN A 428 4.24 -29.66 -35.66
C ASN A 428 2.91 -30.04 -36.27
N ALA A 429 1.89 -30.34 -35.45
CA ALA A 429 0.54 -30.66 -35.92
C ALA A 429 -0.36 -29.43 -36.09
N LEU A 430 0.05 -28.26 -35.53
CA LEU A 430 -0.80 -27.07 -35.44
C LEU A 430 -1.21 -26.51 -36.81
N ALA A 431 -0.29 -26.44 -37.77
CA ALA A 431 -0.55 -25.88 -39.09
C ALA A 431 -1.67 -26.60 -39.88
N LYS A 432 -1.97 -27.84 -39.50
CA LYS A 432 -3.03 -28.67 -40.13
C LYS A 432 -4.33 -28.66 -39.35
N GLN A 433 -4.40 -27.96 -38.22
CA GLN A 433 -5.60 -27.91 -37.38
C GLN A 433 -6.25 -26.54 -37.47
N ARG A 434 -7.56 -26.51 -37.31
CA ARG A 434 -8.35 -25.28 -37.20
C ARG A 434 -9.05 -25.26 -35.85
N PHE A 435 -9.04 -24.08 -35.23
CA PHE A 435 -9.65 -23.84 -33.92
C PHE A 435 -10.68 -22.70 -34.02
N ASP A 436 -11.61 -22.66 -33.09
CA ASP A 436 -12.49 -21.51 -32.90
C ASP A 436 -11.73 -20.38 -32.17
N ALA A 437 -10.89 -20.76 -31.22
CA ALA A 437 -10.03 -19.80 -30.53
C ALA A 437 -8.63 -20.38 -30.23
N ILE A 438 -7.61 -19.51 -30.24
CA ILE A 438 -6.26 -19.79 -29.74
C ILE A 438 -5.97 -18.87 -28.57
N ILE A 439 -5.54 -19.42 -27.43
CA ILE A 439 -5.26 -18.69 -26.20
C ILE A 439 -3.78 -18.81 -25.86
N ASN A 440 -3.08 -17.68 -25.82
CA ASN A 440 -1.72 -17.62 -25.32
C ASN A 440 -1.71 -17.41 -23.79
N THR A 441 -1.24 -18.41 -23.06
CA THR A 441 -1.03 -18.36 -21.61
C THR A 441 0.46 -18.34 -21.23
N THR A 442 1.33 -18.20 -22.24
CA THR A 442 2.78 -18.13 -22.07
C THR A 442 3.25 -16.68 -21.96
N PRO A 443 4.47 -16.41 -21.48
CA PRO A 443 5.00 -15.05 -21.45
C PRO A 443 5.50 -14.55 -22.82
N CYS A 444 5.33 -15.31 -23.91
CA CYS A 444 5.73 -14.88 -25.26
C CYS A 444 5.01 -13.58 -25.64
N GLY A 445 5.76 -12.60 -26.14
CA GLY A 445 5.25 -11.27 -26.48
C GLY A 445 5.24 -10.27 -25.34
N MET A 446 5.57 -10.67 -24.11
CA MET A 446 5.70 -9.78 -22.97
C MET A 446 6.98 -8.93 -23.07
N THR A 447 6.93 -7.69 -22.63
CA THR A 447 8.10 -6.80 -22.56
C THR A 447 9.25 -7.47 -21.81
N GLY A 448 10.46 -7.46 -22.42
CA GLY A 448 11.65 -8.12 -21.87
C GLY A 448 11.81 -9.60 -22.24
N ILE A 449 10.82 -10.22 -22.87
CA ILE A 449 10.91 -11.60 -23.37
C ILE A 449 11.35 -11.61 -24.85
N LYS A 450 12.43 -12.35 -25.18
CA LYS A 450 12.97 -12.41 -26.55
C LYS A 450 12.00 -13.03 -27.56
N GLN A 451 11.21 -14.04 -27.15
CA GLN A 451 10.26 -14.71 -28.04
C GLN A 451 8.99 -13.86 -28.19
N ALA A 452 8.80 -13.31 -29.38
CA ALA A 452 7.67 -12.41 -29.67
C ALA A 452 6.35 -13.19 -29.89
N LEU A 453 6.38 -14.32 -30.58
CA LEU A 453 5.19 -15.10 -30.92
C LEU A 453 5.25 -16.51 -30.32
N PRO A 454 4.14 -17.01 -29.74
CA PRO A 454 4.07 -18.37 -29.17
C PRO A 454 3.89 -19.44 -30.24
N VAL A 455 3.44 -19.07 -31.43
CA VAL A 455 3.21 -19.92 -32.62
C VAL A 455 3.75 -19.26 -33.87
N LYS A 456 4.00 -20.03 -34.92
CA LYS A 456 4.36 -19.51 -36.24
C LYS A 456 3.11 -18.91 -36.90
N GLU A 457 3.32 -18.00 -37.84
CA GLU A 457 2.21 -17.37 -38.55
C GLU A 457 1.25 -18.35 -39.24
N ASN A 458 1.78 -19.39 -39.88
CA ASN A 458 0.97 -20.42 -40.56
C ASN A 458 0.28 -21.39 -39.57
N GLU A 459 0.57 -21.32 -38.29
CA GLU A 459 -0.07 -22.09 -37.22
C GLU A 459 -1.22 -21.30 -36.56
N LEU A 460 -1.38 -20.01 -36.89
CA LEU A 460 -2.43 -19.13 -36.36
C LEU A 460 -3.73 -19.33 -37.18
N ASN A 461 -4.33 -20.50 -37.07
CA ASN A 461 -5.53 -20.90 -37.82
C ASN A 461 -6.74 -20.97 -36.88
N ALA A 462 -7.31 -19.78 -36.59
CA ALA A 462 -8.45 -19.62 -35.70
C ALA A 462 -9.35 -18.46 -36.13
N SER A 463 -10.55 -18.39 -35.57
CA SER A 463 -11.45 -17.24 -35.73
C SER A 463 -11.21 -16.15 -34.67
N LEU A 464 -10.68 -16.53 -33.51
CA LEU A 464 -10.40 -15.64 -32.38
C LEU A 464 -9.03 -15.95 -31.79
N VAL A 465 -8.32 -14.89 -31.37
CA VAL A 465 -7.05 -14.99 -30.64
C VAL A 465 -7.18 -14.27 -29.30
N PHE A 466 -6.82 -14.97 -28.24
CA PHE A 466 -6.75 -14.43 -26.91
C PHE A 466 -5.31 -14.45 -26.41
N ASP A 467 -4.77 -13.28 -26.08
CA ASP A 467 -3.44 -13.18 -25.50
C ASP A 467 -3.55 -12.71 -24.05
N MET A 468 -3.09 -13.52 -23.08
CA MET A 468 -3.11 -13.16 -21.66
C MET A 468 -2.02 -12.18 -21.27
N VAL A 469 -1.06 -11.91 -22.15
CA VAL A 469 -0.07 -10.83 -21.96
C VAL A 469 -0.75 -9.49 -22.15
N TYR A 470 -0.49 -8.54 -21.23
CA TYR A 470 -1.03 -7.18 -21.28
C TYR A 470 0.05 -6.07 -21.19
N THR A 471 1.31 -6.47 -21.17
CA THR A 471 2.45 -5.54 -21.24
C THR A 471 3.42 -6.02 -22.32
N PRO A 472 3.43 -5.41 -23.51
CA PRO A 472 2.70 -4.19 -23.91
C PRO A 472 1.18 -4.42 -24.06
N LEU A 473 0.40 -3.32 -24.07
CA LEU A 473 -1.06 -3.38 -24.26
C LEU A 473 -1.46 -4.09 -25.56
N GLU A 474 -0.72 -3.81 -26.63
CA GLU A 474 -0.88 -4.48 -27.91
C GLU A 474 0.34 -5.35 -28.21
N THR A 475 0.20 -6.64 -27.94
CA THR A 475 1.27 -7.64 -28.14
C THR A 475 1.49 -7.94 -29.63
N PRO A 476 2.66 -8.48 -30.01
CA PRO A 476 2.93 -8.95 -31.38
C PRO A 476 1.87 -9.94 -31.87
N LEU A 477 1.39 -10.83 -30.99
CA LEU A 477 0.35 -11.81 -31.34
C LEU A 477 -1.00 -11.15 -31.67
N LEU A 478 -1.42 -10.15 -30.87
CA LEU A 478 -2.66 -9.42 -31.15
C LEU A 478 -2.55 -8.56 -32.41
N LYS A 479 -1.40 -7.95 -32.68
CA LYS A 479 -1.14 -7.23 -33.95
C LYS A 479 -1.27 -8.15 -35.16
N LEU A 480 -0.65 -9.31 -35.09
CA LEU A 480 -0.73 -10.33 -36.15
C LEU A 480 -2.16 -10.82 -36.35
N ALA A 481 -2.91 -11.09 -35.28
CA ALA A 481 -4.30 -11.51 -35.36
C ALA A 481 -5.19 -10.45 -36.03
N LYS A 482 -5.06 -9.18 -35.62
CA LYS A 482 -5.79 -8.06 -36.21
C LYS A 482 -5.47 -7.85 -37.68
N SER A 483 -4.19 -7.95 -38.10
CA SER A 483 -3.81 -7.82 -39.52
C SER A 483 -4.40 -8.92 -40.41
N ARG A 484 -4.85 -10.04 -39.82
CA ARG A 484 -5.54 -11.14 -40.48
C ARG A 484 -7.08 -11.08 -40.35
N GLY A 485 -7.62 -10.02 -39.76
CA GLY A 485 -9.05 -9.86 -39.55
C GLY A 485 -9.65 -10.78 -38.49
N LEU A 486 -8.82 -11.37 -37.60
CA LEU A 486 -9.29 -12.24 -36.54
C LEU A 486 -9.84 -11.42 -35.35
N ALA A 487 -10.86 -11.93 -34.68
CA ALA A 487 -11.32 -11.37 -33.42
C ALA A 487 -10.23 -11.51 -32.34
N VAL A 488 -10.14 -10.53 -31.46
CA VAL A 488 -9.11 -10.53 -30.41
C VAL A 488 -9.70 -10.31 -29.02
N VAL A 489 -9.06 -10.95 -28.02
CA VAL A 489 -9.24 -10.69 -26.59
C VAL A 489 -7.87 -10.36 -26.01
N SER A 490 -7.80 -9.25 -25.27
CA SER A 490 -6.56 -8.79 -24.67
C SER A 490 -6.37 -9.34 -23.24
N GLY A 491 -5.11 -9.42 -22.81
CA GLY A 491 -4.78 -9.78 -21.44
C GLY A 491 -5.29 -8.75 -20.43
N LEU A 492 -5.51 -7.51 -20.87
CA LEU A 492 -6.12 -6.47 -20.04
C LEU A 492 -7.59 -6.81 -19.73
N GLU A 493 -8.35 -7.31 -20.69
CA GLU A 493 -9.72 -7.78 -20.46
C GLU A 493 -9.74 -8.95 -19.46
N MET A 494 -8.82 -9.92 -19.61
CA MET A 494 -8.66 -10.99 -18.61
C MET A 494 -8.40 -10.45 -17.22
N PHE A 495 -7.44 -9.52 -17.10
CA PHE A 495 -7.06 -8.93 -15.81
C PHE A 495 -8.25 -8.23 -15.14
N VAL A 496 -9.06 -7.51 -15.92
CA VAL A 496 -10.25 -6.84 -15.40
C VAL A 496 -11.34 -7.84 -15.01
N GLN A 497 -11.60 -8.86 -15.84
CA GLN A 497 -12.67 -9.84 -15.55
C GLN A 497 -12.36 -10.71 -14.31
N GLN A 498 -11.10 -11.12 -14.11
CA GLN A 498 -10.71 -11.81 -12.88
C GLN A 498 -10.86 -10.92 -11.65
N GLY A 499 -10.48 -9.63 -11.78
CA GLY A 499 -10.63 -8.64 -10.69
C GLY A 499 -12.09 -8.29 -10.42
N ALA A 500 -12.93 -8.19 -11.46
CA ALA A 500 -14.37 -8.01 -11.32
C ALA A 500 -14.99 -9.16 -10.50
N ARG A 501 -14.59 -10.40 -10.80
CA ARG A 501 -15.05 -11.56 -10.02
C ARG A 501 -14.54 -11.53 -8.57
N GLN A 502 -13.32 -11.06 -8.31
CA GLN A 502 -12.82 -10.82 -6.94
C GLN A 502 -13.72 -9.81 -6.21
N PHE A 503 -14.00 -8.68 -6.84
CA PHE A 503 -14.86 -7.63 -6.29
C PHE A 503 -16.25 -8.18 -5.93
N GLU A 504 -16.89 -8.96 -6.82
CA GLU A 504 -18.19 -9.59 -6.57
C GLU A 504 -18.15 -10.54 -5.36
N ILE A 505 -17.10 -11.37 -5.24
CA ILE A 505 -16.93 -12.32 -4.13
C ILE A 505 -16.79 -11.57 -2.80
N TRP A 506 -16.04 -10.46 -2.79
CA TRP A 506 -15.74 -9.71 -1.57
C TRP A 506 -16.88 -8.80 -1.12
N THR A 507 -17.62 -8.23 -2.07
CA THR A 507 -18.62 -7.19 -1.76
C THR A 507 -20.06 -7.66 -1.88
N GLY A 508 -20.31 -8.74 -2.65
CA GLY A 508 -21.66 -9.17 -3.03
C GLY A 508 -22.34 -8.24 -4.04
N LYS A 509 -21.63 -7.21 -4.55
CA LYS A 509 -22.15 -6.24 -5.51
C LYS A 509 -21.65 -6.56 -6.92
N PRO A 510 -22.40 -6.19 -8.00
CA PRO A 510 -21.88 -6.26 -9.36
C PRO A 510 -20.65 -5.36 -9.52
N ALA A 511 -19.67 -5.82 -10.30
CA ALA A 511 -18.45 -5.06 -10.52
C ALA A 511 -18.63 -3.99 -11.60
N PRO A 512 -18.11 -2.77 -11.45
CA PRO A 512 -18.12 -1.71 -12.45
C PRO A 512 -17.02 -1.96 -13.52
N GLU A 513 -17.16 -3.03 -14.33
CA GLU A 513 -16.15 -3.53 -15.27
C GLU A 513 -15.59 -2.44 -16.19
N SER A 514 -16.45 -1.57 -16.74
CA SER A 514 -16.04 -0.52 -17.67
C SER A 514 -15.10 0.50 -17.00
N GLU A 515 -15.38 0.86 -15.75
CA GLU A 515 -14.55 1.80 -14.99
C GLU A 515 -13.24 1.14 -14.56
N MET A 516 -13.29 -0.15 -14.16
CA MET A 516 -12.09 -0.94 -13.84
C MET A 516 -11.16 -1.02 -15.06
N LEU A 517 -11.71 -1.29 -16.25
CA LEU A 517 -10.93 -1.33 -17.50
C LEU A 517 -10.29 0.03 -17.81
N ARG A 518 -11.09 1.09 -17.77
CA ARG A 518 -10.66 2.45 -18.07
C ARG A 518 -9.48 2.88 -17.17
N VAL A 519 -9.57 2.64 -15.86
CA VAL A 519 -8.52 3.10 -14.93
C VAL A 519 -7.23 2.31 -15.09
N VAL A 520 -7.30 1.00 -15.35
CA VAL A 520 -6.12 0.16 -15.56
C VAL A 520 -5.43 0.53 -16.87
N GLU A 521 -6.19 0.79 -17.94
CA GLU A 521 -5.64 1.25 -19.22
C GLU A 521 -4.91 2.60 -19.09
N LEU A 522 -5.52 3.56 -18.40
CA LEU A 522 -4.90 4.86 -18.13
C LEU A 522 -3.59 4.71 -17.34
N GLU A 523 -3.59 3.87 -16.31
CA GLU A 523 -2.38 3.65 -15.50
C GLU A 523 -1.27 2.97 -16.30
N LEU A 524 -1.59 2.00 -17.16
CA LEU A 524 -0.62 1.38 -18.05
C LEU A 524 -0.03 2.36 -19.05
N ARG A 525 -0.85 3.22 -19.65
CA ARG A 525 -0.37 4.28 -20.55
C ARG A 525 0.55 5.27 -19.83
N ARG A 526 0.19 5.66 -18.59
CA ARG A 526 1.01 6.54 -17.76
C ARG A 526 2.38 5.95 -17.44
N ARG A 527 2.45 4.64 -17.20
CA ARG A 527 3.72 3.92 -16.91
C ARG A 527 4.59 3.73 -18.15
N ALA A 528 4.01 3.79 -19.34
CA ALA A 528 4.73 3.63 -20.60
C ALA A 528 5.37 4.95 -21.12
N GLN A 529 4.95 6.08 -20.57
CA GLN A 529 5.56 7.42 -20.78
C GLN A 529 6.76 7.63 -19.86
#